data_e99bc634043324771ab1b60e298981b7
#
_entry.id   e99bc634043324771ab1b60e298981b7
#
_cell.length_a   1.000
_cell.length_b   1.000
_cell.length_c   1.000
_cell.angle_alpha   90.00
_cell.angle_beta   90.00
_cell.angle_gamma   90.00
#
_symmetry.space_group_name_H-M   'P 1'
#
loop_
_entity.id
_entity.type
_entity.pdbx_description
1 polymer ?
#
loop_
_entity_poly.entity_id
_entity_poly.type
_entity_poly.pdbx_seq_one_letter_code
_entity_poly.pdbx_strand_id
1 'polypeptide(L)' 'ISIKQFCEVIKFQWMCNYYKLRQGDVTLSDLALQSGYYDQSHMNLSCKKLTGELPKKIINMYS' A
#
# COMPACT_ATOMS: atom_id res chain seq x y z
N ILE A 1 5.14 -0.24 -19.69
CA ILE A 1 4.28 -0.20 -18.52
C ILE A 1 3.01 0.61 -18.83
N SER A 2 1.86 0.10 -18.47
CA SER A 2 0.59 0.78 -18.72
C SER A 2 0.36 1.90 -17.70
N ILE A 3 -0.55 2.83 -18.04
CA ILE A 3 -0.93 3.90 -17.12
C ILE A 3 -1.52 3.31 -15.83
N LYS A 4 -2.31 2.25 -15.97
CA LYS A 4 -2.89 1.58 -14.81
C LYS A 4 -1.82 1.01 -13.87
N GLN A 5 -0.81 0.36 -14.44
CA GLN A 5 0.30 -0.19 -13.65
C GLN A 5 1.10 0.92 -12.99
N PHE A 6 1.30 2.02 -13.70
CA PHE A 6 2.00 3.18 -13.14
C PHE A 6 1.25 3.74 -11.93
N CYS A 7 -0.07 3.89 -12.04
CA CYS A 7 -0.89 4.36 -10.93
C CYS A 7 -0.83 3.42 -9.72
N GLU A 8 -0.79 2.12 -9.96
CA GLU A 8 -0.67 1.14 -8.88
C GLU A 8 0.67 1.27 -8.15
N VAL A 9 1.74 1.50 -8.90
CA VAL A 9 3.06 1.72 -8.30
C VAL A 9 3.07 2.99 -7.44
N ILE A 10 2.47 4.06 -7.94
CA ILE A 10 2.39 5.33 -7.20
C ILE A 10 1.62 5.14 -5.89
N LYS A 11 0.48 4.46 -5.94
CA LYS A 11 -0.30 4.18 -4.73
C LYS A 11 0.50 3.37 -3.72
N PHE A 12 1.24 2.39 -4.20
CA PHE A 12 2.08 1.56 -3.34
C PHE A 12 3.16 2.39 -2.66
N GLN A 13 3.84 3.25 -3.41
CA GLN A 13 4.87 4.13 -2.86
C GLN A 13 4.28 5.08 -1.81
N TRP A 14 3.10 5.63 -2.10
CA TRP A 14 2.41 6.51 -1.15
C TRP A 14 2.07 5.77 0.14
N MET A 15 1.60 4.54 0.01
CA MET A 15 1.29 3.69 1.16
C MET A 15 2.50 3.53 2.07
N CYS A 16 3.64 3.18 1.50
CA CYS A 16 4.86 2.99 2.28
C CYS A 16 5.33 4.27 2.95
N ASN A 17 5.28 5.39 2.24
CA ASN A 17 5.69 6.68 2.77
C ASN A 17 4.77 7.14 3.90
N TYR A 18 3.46 6.97 3.71
CA TYR A 18 2.48 7.36 4.72
C TYR A 18 2.68 6.55 6.00
N TYR A 19 2.91 5.26 5.85
CA TYR A 19 3.16 4.39 7.01
C TYR A 19 4.40 4.87 7.79
N LYS A 20 5.46 5.21 7.08
CA LYS A 20 6.70 5.72 7.70
C LYS A 20 6.45 7.04 8.41
N LEU A 21 5.72 7.95 7.79
CA LEU A 21 5.41 9.25 8.38
C LEU A 21 4.62 9.10 9.68
N ARG A 22 3.72 8.14 9.73
CA ARG A 22 2.93 7.88 10.92
C ARG A 22 3.64 6.98 11.92
N GLN A 23 4.84 6.52 11.59
CA GLN A 23 5.65 5.63 12.44
C GLN A 23 4.88 4.37 12.86
N GLY A 24 4.07 3.85 11.94
CA GLY A 24 3.27 2.66 12.20
C GLY A 24 1.98 2.90 12.97
N ASP A 25 1.70 4.13 13.37
CA ASP A 25 0.48 4.47 14.12
C ASP A 25 -0.67 4.72 13.15
N VAL A 26 -1.06 3.66 12.45
CA VAL A 26 -2.12 3.73 11.44
C VAL A 26 -2.68 2.33 11.23
N THR A 27 -4.02 2.22 11.11
CA THR A 27 -4.64 0.94 10.77
C THR A 27 -4.51 0.66 9.29
N LEU A 28 -4.63 -0.61 8.90
CA LEU A 28 -4.58 -0.98 7.48
C LEU A 28 -5.75 -0.37 6.71
N SER A 29 -6.93 -0.28 7.32
CA SER A 29 -8.08 0.37 6.70
C SER A 29 -7.80 1.83 6.39
N ASP A 30 -7.27 2.55 7.35
CA ASP A 30 -6.93 3.96 7.20
C ASP A 30 -5.83 4.13 6.15
N LEU A 31 -4.83 3.27 6.21
CA LEU A 31 -3.73 3.28 5.25
C LEU A 31 -4.24 3.11 3.81
N ALA A 32 -5.19 2.20 3.60
CA ALA A 32 -5.80 1.98 2.29
C ALA A 32 -6.50 3.23 1.78
N LEU A 33 -7.32 3.84 2.63
CA LEU A 33 -8.07 5.04 2.25
C LEU A 33 -7.14 6.21 1.93
N GLN A 34 -6.14 6.42 2.75
CA GLN A 34 -5.19 7.54 2.55
C GLN A 34 -4.31 7.33 1.34
N SER A 35 -4.11 6.08 0.93
CA SER A 35 -3.26 5.77 -0.22
C SER A 35 -4.02 5.74 -1.54
N GLY A 36 -5.32 6.01 -1.52
CA GLY A 36 -6.12 6.06 -2.74
C GLY A 36 -6.72 4.74 -3.17
N TYR A 37 -6.69 3.73 -2.32
CA TYR A 37 -7.38 2.47 -2.59
C TYR A 37 -8.84 2.57 -2.17
N TYR A 38 -9.67 1.74 -2.80
CA TYR A 38 -11.10 1.72 -2.51
C TYR A 38 -11.36 1.24 -1.08
N ASP A 39 -10.69 0.17 -0.68
CA ASP A 39 -10.76 -0.38 0.68
C ASP A 39 -9.52 -1.23 0.96
N GLN A 40 -9.47 -1.83 2.15
CA GLN A 40 -8.33 -2.65 2.54
C GLN A 40 -8.17 -3.88 1.65
N SER A 41 -9.27 -4.50 1.25
CA SER A 41 -9.22 -5.66 0.36
C SER A 41 -8.60 -5.32 -0.98
N HIS A 42 -8.97 -4.16 -1.54
CA HIS A 42 -8.41 -3.68 -2.79
C HIS A 42 -6.91 -3.42 -2.64
N MET A 43 -6.50 -2.81 -1.54
CA MET A 43 -5.09 -2.58 -1.25
C MET A 43 -4.32 -3.90 -1.16
N ASN A 44 -4.87 -4.89 -0.47
CA ASN A 44 -4.23 -6.20 -0.33
C ASN A 44 -4.03 -6.87 -1.69
N LEU A 45 -5.06 -6.85 -2.53
CA LEU A 45 -4.99 -7.46 -3.86
C LEU A 45 -3.96 -6.75 -4.74
N SER A 46 -3.96 -5.42 -4.71
CA SER A 46 -3.04 -4.62 -5.52
C SER A 46 -1.59 -4.86 -5.10
N CYS A 47 -1.33 -4.85 -3.81
CA CYS A 47 0.03 -5.09 -3.29
C CYS A 47 0.51 -6.49 -3.62
N LYS A 48 -0.36 -7.49 -3.51
CA LYS A 48 0.01 -8.87 -3.83
C LYS A 48 0.33 -9.02 -5.31
N LYS A 49 -0.42 -8.35 -6.18
CA LYS A 49 -0.14 -8.37 -7.61
C LYS A 49 1.21 -7.74 -7.94
N LEU A 50 1.53 -6.65 -7.27
CA LEU A 50 2.76 -5.89 -7.54
C LEU A 50 4.01 -6.57 -7.00
N THR A 51 3.94 -7.11 -5.79
CA THR A 51 5.11 -7.58 -5.05
C THR A 51 5.10 -9.05 -4.73
N GLY A 52 3.94 -9.70 -4.86
CA GLY A 52 3.78 -11.10 -4.44
C GLY A 52 3.49 -11.25 -2.95
N GLU A 53 3.42 -10.15 -2.21
CA GLU A 53 3.24 -10.20 -0.76
C GLU A 53 2.13 -9.26 -0.31
N LEU A 54 1.56 -9.53 0.86
CA LEU A 54 0.56 -8.66 1.47
C LEU A 54 1.21 -7.41 2.07
N PRO A 55 0.47 -6.28 2.16
CA PRO A 55 1.02 -5.03 2.69
C PRO A 55 1.63 -5.16 4.07
N LYS A 56 1.00 -5.92 4.94
CA LYS A 56 1.49 -6.12 6.31
C LYS A 56 2.91 -6.67 6.33
N LYS A 57 3.19 -7.64 5.46
CA LYS A 57 4.50 -8.25 5.39
C LYS A 57 5.53 -7.30 4.79
N ILE A 58 5.14 -6.56 3.76
CA ILE A 58 6.01 -5.57 3.13
C ILE A 58 6.42 -4.50 4.13
N ILE A 59 5.45 -3.99 4.87
CA ILE A 59 5.67 -2.94 5.88
C ILE A 59 6.64 -3.43 6.96
N ASN A 60 6.49 -4.68 7.40
CA ASN A 60 7.38 -5.24 8.40
C ASN A 60 8.82 -5.37 7.89
N MET A 61 9.00 -5.55 6.59
CA MET A 61 10.33 -5.64 5.99
C MET A 61 11.02 -4.27 5.95
N TYR A 62 10.26 -3.19 5.89
CA TYR A 62 10.79 -1.82 5.78
C TYR A 62 10.90 -1.10 7.11
N SER A 63 10.33 -1.63 8.16
CA SER A 63 10.33 -0.96 9.46
C SER A 63 11.49 -1.40 10.38
#